data_ce682de0d2448312509f760338735a65
#
_entry.id   ce682de0d2448312509f760338735a65
#
_cell.length_a   1.000
_cell.length_b   1.000
_cell.length_c   1.000
_cell.angle_alpha   90.00
_cell.angle_beta   90.00
_cell.angle_gamma   90.00
#
_symmetry.space_group_name_H-M   'P 1'
#
loop_
_entity.id
_entity.type
_entity.pdbx_description
1 polymer ?
#
loop_
_entity_poly.entity_id
_entity_poly.type
_entity_poly.pdbx_seq_one_letter_code
_entity_poly.pdbx_strand_id
1 'polypeptide(L)'
;MAFIRENYAKEEISLNTVASRVNISPSYFSSIFSQEMGVTFVEYLTSVRMERAKELLMCSNMKTSEIGYEVGYKDSHYFGYLFKKTVGCTPKEYRAGSRERS
;
A
#
# COMPACT_ATOMS: atom_id res chain seq x y z
N MET A 1 -13.74 2.57 5.34
CA MET A 1 -12.89 2.98 4.20
C MET A 1 -12.90 1.99 3.05
N ALA A 2 -14.12 1.58 2.67
CA ALA A 2 -14.29 0.60 1.60
C ALA A 2 -13.69 1.06 0.26
N PHE A 3 -13.86 2.35 -0.09
CA PHE A 3 -13.32 2.88 -1.34
C PHE A 3 -11.80 2.69 -1.44
N ILE A 4 -11.08 2.99 -0.36
CA ILE A 4 -9.61 2.85 -0.35
C ILE A 4 -9.23 1.38 -0.45
N ARG A 5 -9.87 0.50 0.30
CA ARG A 5 -9.57 -0.93 0.27
C ARG A 5 -9.85 -1.57 -1.08
N GLU A 6 -10.89 -1.10 -1.78
CA GLU A 6 -11.25 -1.63 -3.09
C GLU A 6 -10.38 -1.07 -4.21
N ASN A 7 -9.80 0.13 -4.02
CA ASN A 7 -9.12 0.86 -5.08
C ASN A 7 -7.63 1.12 -4.81
N TYR A 8 -7.07 0.54 -3.76
CA TYR A 8 -5.70 0.83 -3.35
C TYR A 8 -4.66 0.55 -4.45
N ALA A 9 -4.94 -0.39 -5.32
CA ALA A 9 -4.01 -0.79 -6.38
C ALA A 9 -4.06 0.11 -7.61
N LYS A 10 -5.01 1.04 -7.68
CA LYS A 10 -5.11 1.97 -8.80
C LYS A 10 -4.11 3.10 -8.61
N GLU A 11 -3.36 3.40 -9.66
CA GLU A 11 -2.34 4.45 -9.60
C GLU A 11 -2.92 5.82 -9.30
N GLU A 12 -4.11 6.09 -9.81
CA GLU A 12 -4.77 7.36 -9.63
C GLU A 12 -5.38 7.55 -8.25
N ILE A 13 -5.35 6.52 -7.40
CA ILE A 13 -5.85 6.68 -6.03
C ILE A 13 -4.92 7.61 -5.26
N SER A 14 -5.44 8.72 -4.79
CA SER A 14 -4.69 9.74 -4.09
C SER A 14 -5.63 10.51 -3.18
N LEU A 15 -5.06 11.37 -2.33
CA LEU A 15 -5.85 12.23 -1.47
C LEU A 15 -6.84 13.07 -2.29
N ASN A 16 -6.37 13.61 -3.42
CA ASN A 16 -7.21 14.46 -4.29
C ASN A 16 -8.37 13.68 -4.90
N THR A 17 -8.11 12.46 -5.42
CA THR A 17 -9.16 11.66 -6.04
C THR A 17 -10.20 11.21 -5.02
N VAL A 18 -9.77 10.82 -3.83
CA VAL A 18 -10.70 10.39 -2.77
C VAL A 18 -11.53 11.57 -2.29
N ALA A 19 -10.92 12.72 -2.06
CA ALA A 19 -11.63 13.92 -1.61
C ALA A 19 -12.65 14.37 -2.65
N SER A 20 -12.29 14.35 -3.94
CA SER A 20 -13.21 14.66 -5.04
C SER A 20 -14.42 13.75 -5.04
N ARG A 21 -14.19 12.47 -4.79
CA ARG A 21 -15.24 11.46 -4.79
C ARG A 21 -16.30 11.74 -3.72
N VAL A 22 -15.89 12.25 -2.57
CA VAL A 22 -16.81 12.59 -1.49
C VAL A 22 -17.17 14.09 -1.48
N ASN A 23 -16.74 14.80 -2.51
CA ASN A 23 -17.11 16.20 -2.76
C ASN A 23 -16.69 17.16 -1.64
N ILE A 24 -15.49 16.99 -1.11
CA ILE A 24 -14.90 17.90 -0.11
C ILE A 24 -13.48 18.28 -0.56
N SER A 25 -12.91 19.32 0.05
CA SER A 25 -11.55 19.72 -0.29
C SER A 25 -10.54 18.71 0.21
N PRO A 26 -9.40 18.53 -0.51
CA PRO A 26 -8.33 17.63 -0.05
C PRO A 26 -7.83 17.96 1.34
N SER A 27 -7.66 19.24 1.68
CA SER A 27 -7.18 19.64 3.00
C SER A 27 -8.14 19.23 4.10
N TYR A 28 -9.42 19.45 3.87
CA TYR A 28 -10.47 19.09 4.83
C TYR A 28 -10.53 17.58 5.02
N PHE A 29 -10.49 16.84 3.92
CA PHE A 29 -10.48 15.36 3.96
C PHE A 29 -9.29 14.87 4.74
N SER A 30 -8.09 15.42 4.47
CA SER A 30 -6.86 15.03 5.15
C SER A 30 -6.96 15.23 6.66
N SER A 31 -7.49 16.36 7.09
CA SER A 31 -7.67 16.68 8.51
C SER A 31 -8.61 15.69 9.19
N ILE A 32 -9.77 15.45 8.58
CA ILE A 32 -10.76 14.51 9.12
C ILE A 32 -10.18 13.10 9.17
N PHE A 33 -9.52 12.68 8.09
CA PHE A 33 -8.96 11.34 8.02
C PHE A 33 -7.95 11.12 9.15
N SER A 34 -7.04 12.07 9.36
CA SER A 34 -6.03 11.96 10.41
C SER A 34 -6.65 11.91 11.80
N GLN A 35 -7.69 12.71 12.05
CA GLN A 35 -8.38 12.72 13.33
C GLN A 35 -9.07 11.40 13.62
N GLU A 36 -9.77 10.86 12.61
CA GLU A 36 -10.57 9.64 12.79
C GLU A 36 -9.72 8.36 12.81
N MET A 37 -8.69 8.31 11.95
CA MET A 37 -7.90 7.09 11.79
C MET A 37 -6.64 7.06 12.63
N GLY A 38 -6.18 8.20 13.12
CA GLY A 38 -4.95 8.29 13.89
C GLY A 38 -3.68 8.24 13.05
N VAL A 39 -3.79 8.12 11.73
CA VAL A 39 -2.68 8.12 10.79
C VAL A 39 -3.07 8.93 9.57
N THR A 40 -2.06 9.37 8.80
CA THR A 40 -2.34 10.12 7.57
C THR A 40 -2.94 9.20 6.51
N PHE A 41 -3.58 9.81 5.51
CA PHE A 41 -4.12 9.07 4.37
C PHE A 41 -3.02 8.28 3.66
N VAL A 42 -1.87 8.90 3.44
CA VAL A 42 -0.73 8.24 2.75
C VAL A 42 -0.24 7.04 3.55
N GLU A 43 -0.11 7.20 4.87
CA GLU A 43 0.31 6.11 5.74
C GLU A 43 -0.68 4.95 5.70
N TYR A 44 -1.97 5.26 5.73
CA TYR A 44 -3.02 4.24 5.67
C TYR A 44 -2.97 3.50 4.33
N LEU A 45 -2.92 4.24 3.22
CA LEU A 45 -2.87 3.65 1.88
C LEU A 45 -1.63 2.75 1.72
N THR A 46 -0.48 3.22 2.20
CA THR A 46 0.76 2.44 2.16
C THR A 46 0.60 1.14 2.95
N SER A 47 0.02 1.21 4.15
CA SER A 47 -0.16 0.00 4.97
C SER A 47 -1.07 -1.02 4.29
N VAL A 48 -2.15 -0.59 3.65
CA VAL A 48 -3.05 -1.49 2.92
C VAL A 48 -2.31 -2.17 1.77
N ARG A 49 -1.54 -1.39 1.00
CA ARG A 49 -0.76 -1.92 -0.12
C ARG A 49 0.31 -2.91 0.36
N MET A 50 1.00 -2.60 1.46
CA MET A 50 2.05 -3.47 2.00
C MET A 50 1.47 -4.77 2.55
N GLU A 51 0.31 -4.73 3.19
CA GLU A 51 -0.36 -5.95 3.66
C GLU A 51 -0.71 -6.87 2.50
N ARG A 52 -1.22 -6.29 1.41
CA ARG A 52 -1.52 -7.08 0.21
C ARG A 52 -0.25 -7.64 -0.42
N ALA A 53 0.84 -6.86 -0.44
CA ALA A 53 2.12 -7.33 -0.95
C ALA A 53 2.63 -8.53 -0.14
N LYS A 54 2.52 -8.48 1.18
CA LYS A 54 2.90 -9.60 2.04
C LYS A 54 2.11 -10.86 1.69
N GLU A 55 0.81 -10.73 1.49
CA GLU A 55 -0.03 -11.87 1.10
C GLU A 55 0.44 -12.48 -0.22
N LEU A 56 0.71 -11.63 -1.22
CA LEU A 56 1.16 -12.10 -2.53
C LEU A 56 2.55 -12.76 -2.45
N LEU A 57 3.42 -12.24 -1.62
CA LEU A 57 4.74 -12.83 -1.41
C LEU A 57 4.66 -14.23 -0.80
N MET A 58 3.72 -14.44 0.11
CA MET A 58 3.54 -15.70 0.80
C MET A 58 2.69 -16.71 0.04
N CYS A 59 1.68 -16.22 -0.68
CA CYS A 59 0.66 -17.08 -1.27
C CYS A 59 0.77 -17.24 -2.79
N SER A 60 1.76 -16.63 -3.42
CA SER A 60 1.93 -16.74 -4.87
C SER A 60 3.41 -16.85 -5.24
N ASN A 61 3.67 -17.19 -6.51
CA ASN A 61 5.02 -17.24 -7.07
C ASN A 61 5.32 -15.99 -7.92
N MET A 62 4.54 -14.93 -7.78
CA MET A 62 4.76 -13.70 -8.53
C MET A 62 6.14 -13.12 -8.21
N LYS A 63 6.75 -12.52 -9.22
CA LYS A 63 8.02 -11.81 -9.03
C LYS A 63 7.77 -10.56 -8.19
N THR A 64 8.77 -10.13 -7.42
CA THR A 64 8.63 -8.94 -6.58
C THR A 64 8.23 -7.71 -7.37
N SER A 65 8.76 -7.54 -8.60
CA SER A 65 8.39 -6.42 -9.47
C SER A 65 6.92 -6.50 -9.89
N GLU A 66 6.42 -7.69 -10.15
CA GLU A 66 5.02 -7.89 -10.51
C GLU A 66 4.11 -7.58 -9.32
N ILE A 67 4.52 -7.98 -8.14
CA ILE A 67 3.77 -7.68 -6.90
C ILE A 67 3.69 -6.18 -6.67
N GLY A 68 4.81 -5.46 -6.86
CA GLY A 68 4.82 -4.01 -6.74
C GLY A 68 3.80 -3.35 -7.66
N TYR A 69 3.77 -3.78 -8.91
CA TYR A 69 2.81 -3.26 -9.88
C TYR A 69 1.37 -3.60 -9.47
N GLU A 70 1.15 -4.84 -9.05
CA GLU A 70 -0.18 -5.32 -8.66
C GLU A 70 -0.77 -4.52 -7.49
N VAL A 71 0.06 -4.08 -6.55
CA VAL A 71 -0.41 -3.31 -5.41
C VAL A 71 -0.40 -1.80 -5.65
N GLY A 72 -0.07 -1.35 -6.87
CA GLY A 72 -0.26 0.04 -7.26
C GLY A 72 1.01 0.87 -7.48
N TYR A 73 2.18 0.25 -7.56
CA TYR A 73 3.45 0.96 -7.78
C TYR A 73 4.03 0.62 -9.14
N LYS A 74 4.17 1.63 -10.00
CA LYS A 74 4.80 1.46 -11.32
C LYS A 74 6.28 1.14 -11.22
N ASP A 75 6.96 1.76 -10.27
CA ASP A 75 8.41 1.64 -10.11
C ASP A 75 8.71 0.56 -9.08
N SER A 76 9.27 -0.55 -9.54
CA SER A 76 9.60 -1.68 -8.66
C SER A 76 10.69 -1.34 -7.65
N HIS A 77 11.60 -0.43 -8.00
CA HIS A 77 12.64 0.01 -7.05
C HIS A 77 12.02 0.81 -5.91
N TYR A 78 11.09 1.69 -6.24
CA TYR A 78 10.39 2.47 -5.22
C TYR A 78 9.56 1.56 -4.32
N PHE A 79 8.89 0.58 -4.89
CA PHE A 79 8.15 -0.42 -4.13
C PHE A 79 9.06 -1.15 -3.15
N GLY A 80 10.22 -1.63 -3.63
CA GLY A 80 11.20 -2.32 -2.79
C GLY A 80 11.68 -1.45 -1.64
N TYR A 81 11.95 -0.18 -1.91
CA TYR A 81 12.36 0.78 -0.90
C TYR A 81 11.27 0.97 0.16
N LEU A 82 10.04 1.19 -0.27
CA LEU A 82 8.92 1.38 0.65
C LEU A 82 8.64 0.14 1.48
N PHE A 83 8.71 -1.03 0.85
CA PHE A 83 8.48 -2.30 1.55
C PHE A 83 9.52 -2.47 2.66
N LYS A 84 10.79 -2.28 2.34
CA LYS A 84 11.87 -2.40 3.32
C LYS A 84 11.70 -1.38 4.45
N LYS A 85 11.36 -0.14 4.12
CA LYS A 85 11.15 0.91 5.11
C LYS A 85 9.98 0.61 6.04
N THR A 86 8.90 0.07 5.49
CA THR A 86 7.65 -0.18 6.24
C THR A 86 7.68 -1.51 6.98
N VAL A 87 8.19 -2.55 6.36
CA VAL A 87 8.15 -3.93 6.89
C VAL A 87 9.43 -4.29 7.65
N GLY A 88 10.57 -3.69 7.27
CA GLY A 88 11.85 -3.92 7.92
C GLY A 88 12.80 -4.82 7.16
N CYS A 89 12.34 -5.43 6.04
CA CYS A 89 13.18 -6.24 5.18
C CYS A 89 12.70 -6.12 3.75
N THR A 90 13.53 -6.56 2.79
CA THR A 90 13.16 -6.51 1.39
C THR A 90 12.06 -7.54 1.09
N PRO A 91 11.30 -7.36 -0.01
CA PRO A 91 10.31 -8.38 -0.39
C PRO A 91 10.92 -9.77 -0.56
N LYS A 92 12.11 -9.84 -1.13
CA LYS A 92 12.80 -11.12 -1.32
C LYS A 92 13.16 -11.76 0.03
N GLU A 93 13.67 -10.97 0.96
CA GLU A 93 14.01 -11.43 2.30
C GLU A 93 12.76 -11.89 3.05
N TYR A 94 11.67 -11.17 2.89
CA TYR A 94 10.40 -11.52 3.52
C TYR A 94 9.91 -12.88 3.06
N ARG A 95 9.94 -13.11 1.76
CA ARG A 95 9.54 -14.40 1.17
C ARG A 95 10.44 -15.54 1.66
N ALA A 96 11.75 -15.31 1.66
CA ALA A 96 12.72 -16.32 2.10
C ALA A 96 12.53 -16.64 3.60
N GLY A 97 12.35 -15.63 4.43
CA GLY A 97 12.12 -15.81 5.86
C GLY A 97 10.87 -16.59 6.15
N SER A 98 9.81 -16.34 5.38
CA SER A 98 8.55 -17.06 5.49
C SER A 98 8.73 -18.56 5.21
N ARG A 99 9.51 -18.87 4.17
CA ARG A 99 9.78 -20.27 3.81
C ARG A 99 10.62 -20.98 4.84
N GLU A 100 11.58 -20.27 5.44
CA GLU A 100 12.44 -20.82 6.47
C GLU A 100 11.68 -21.16 7.75
N ARG A 101 10.61 -20.44 8.04
CA ARG A 101 9.82 -20.65 9.23
C ARG A 101 8.80 -21.78 9.10
N SER A 102 8.54 -22.18 7.89
CA SER A 102 7.62 -23.29 7.62
C SER A 102 8.40 -24.60 7.44
#